data_7c4af87c673e9982cd837681e87d27e6
#
_entry.id   7c4af87c673e9982cd837681e87d27e6
#
_cell.length_a   1.000
_cell.length_b   1.000
_cell.length_c   1.000
_cell.angle_alpha   90.00
_cell.angle_beta   90.00
_cell.angle_gamma   90.00
#
_symmetry.space_group_name_H-M   'P 1'
#
loop_
_entity.id
_entity.type
_entity.pdbx_description
1 polymer ?
#
loop_
_entity_poly.entity_id
_entity_poly.type
_entity_poly.pdbx_seq_one_letter_code
_entity_poly.pdbx_strand_id
1 'polypeptide(L)'
;MAIPLPMHMNEHGITLRHGKFKGRMIRPTRWYAGKNNRSLWSKHYTNAIYSDDGGVNWETSDPFPAKGTGEATVAELSDGTIYYNTRRHWSEEGAYPKRRWTATSSDGGKTWKNLKYCKILPDGPQNTNYGCMAGLTRLAVTGKDILIYSNCDSPAGRKQGTVWASFDGGKSWPIKRLVFAGSHAYSSMTSGRPGTKSE
;
A
#
# COMPACT_ATOMS: atom_id res chain seq x y z
N MET A 1 -14.81 9.20 18.55
CA MET A 1 -13.79 10.20 18.11
C MET A 1 -14.07 10.46 16.64
N ALA A 2 -14.27 11.70 16.21
CA ALA A 2 -14.55 12.01 14.82
C ALA A 2 -13.33 11.68 13.96
N ILE A 3 -13.54 10.96 12.85
CA ILE A 3 -12.49 10.68 11.87
C ILE A 3 -12.04 12.03 11.28
N PRO A 4 -10.76 12.41 11.37
CA PRO A 4 -10.31 13.69 10.81
C PRO A 4 -10.54 13.72 9.31
N LEU A 5 -11.32 14.68 8.82
CA LEU A 5 -11.52 14.95 7.40
C LEU A 5 -10.35 15.81 6.86
N PRO A 6 -10.04 15.72 5.57
CA PRO A 6 -10.60 14.89 4.52
C PRO A 6 -9.74 13.67 4.25
N MET A 7 -10.36 12.54 3.99
CA MET A 7 -9.63 11.33 3.66
C MET A 7 -9.79 11.01 2.18
N HIS A 8 -8.68 10.91 1.50
CA HIS A 8 -8.62 10.29 0.19
C HIS A 8 -8.41 8.79 0.37
N MET A 9 -9.36 8.00 -0.12
CA MET A 9 -9.27 6.54 -0.05
C MET A 9 -8.66 6.03 -1.35
N ASN A 10 -7.56 5.29 -1.21
CA ASN A 10 -6.80 4.83 -2.36
C ASN A 10 -7.26 3.44 -2.82
N GLU A 11 -6.60 2.40 -2.36
CA GLU A 11 -6.88 1.02 -2.75
C GLU A 11 -8.07 0.44 -1.96
N HIS A 12 -8.53 -0.73 -2.37
CA HIS A 12 -9.56 -1.47 -1.64
C HIS A 12 -9.12 -1.80 -0.21
N GLY A 13 -10.08 -1.98 0.67
CA GLY A 13 -9.87 -2.53 2.00
C GLY A 13 -9.75 -4.05 1.96
N ILE A 14 -9.28 -4.61 3.06
CA ILE A 14 -9.26 -6.05 3.31
C ILE A 14 -9.99 -6.39 4.60
N THR A 15 -10.50 -7.60 4.70
CA THR A 15 -10.98 -8.16 5.96
C THR A 15 -9.93 -9.13 6.48
N LEU A 16 -9.45 -8.92 7.71
CA LEU A 16 -8.43 -9.75 8.33
C LEU A 16 -8.98 -11.15 8.59
N ARG A 17 -8.16 -12.16 8.32
CA ARG A 17 -8.53 -13.59 8.38
C ARG A 17 -7.78 -14.35 9.45
N HIS A 18 -6.71 -13.78 10.01
CA HIS A 18 -5.79 -14.42 10.92
C HIS A 18 -5.74 -13.76 12.29
N GLY A 19 -5.35 -14.53 13.30
CA GLY A 19 -5.09 -14.05 14.66
C GLY A 19 -6.32 -13.45 15.36
N LYS A 20 -6.03 -12.67 16.40
CA LYS A 20 -7.06 -12.09 17.29
C LYS A 20 -7.91 -10.99 16.65
N PHE A 21 -7.48 -10.46 15.53
CA PHE A 21 -8.21 -9.41 14.80
C PHE A 21 -8.99 -9.95 13.60
N LYS A 22 -9.19 -11.27 13.53
CA LYS A 22 -9.99 -11.89 12.48
C LYS A 22 -11.39 -11.26 12.43
N GLY A 23 -11.83 -10.87 11.23
CA GLY A 23 -13.09 -10.17 11.00
C GLY A 23 -12.97 -8.65 10.93
N ARG A 24 -11.88 -8.06 11.44
CA ARG A 24 -11.63 -6.63 11.29
C ARG A 24 -11.53 -6.23 9.83
N MET A 25 -12.25 -5.21 9.46
CA MET A 25 -12.10 -4.54 8.17
C MET A 25 -11.04 -3.45 8.31
N ILE A 26 -10.11 -3.35 7.36
CA ILE A 26 -9.09 -2.30 7.34
C ILE A 26 -8.94 -1.75 5.92
N ARG A 27 -8.78 -0.43 5.81
CA ARG A 27 -8.58 0.25 4.53
C ARG A 27 -7.51 1.32 4.66
N PRO A 28 -6.52 1.38 3.73
CA PRO A 28 -5.58 2.48 3.66
C PRO A 28 -6.29 3.79 3.35
N THR A 29 -5.86 4.85 4.00
CA THR A 29 -6.37 6.20 3.79
C THR A 29 -5.23 7.20 3.77
N ARG A 30 -5.53 8.44 3.45
CA ARG A 30 -4.57 9.55 3.45
C ARG A 30 -5.14 10.72 4.22
N TRP A 31 -4.36 11.23 5.14
CA TRP A 31 -4.64 12.45 5.87
C TRP A 31 -3.98 13.65 5.20
N TYR A 32 -4.72 14.76 5.13
CA TYR A 32 -4.24 16.03 4.60
C TYR A 32 -3.93 16.99 5.75
N ALA A 33 -2.74 17.59 5.73
CA ALA A 33 -2.39 18.68 6.63
C ALA A 33 -3.10 19.97 6.19
N GLY A 34 -4.32 20.19 6.66
CA GLY A 34 -5.16 21.32 6.26
C GLY A 34 -5.85 21.08 4.91
N LYS A 35 -5.99 22.14 4.09
CA LYS A 35 -6.57 22.03 2.74
C LYS A 35 -5.64 21.20 1.83
N ASN A 36 -6.20 20.57 0.80
CA ASN A 36 -5.41 19.84 -0.21
C ASN A 36 -4.63 20.86 -1.07
N ASN A 37 -3.62 21.47 -0.48
CA ASN A 37 -2.75 22.44 -1.10
C ASN A 37 -1.37 21.80 -1.34
N ARG A 38 -0.82 21.99 -2.52
CA ARG A 38 0.48 21.45 -2.94
C ARG A 38 1.62 21.81 -1.99
N SER A 39 1.63 23.02 -1.44
CA SER A 39 2.65 23.47 -0.46
C SER A 39 2.63 22.67 0.86
N LEU A 40 1.53 21.98 1.16
CA LEU A 40 1.36 21.16 2.35
C LEU A 40 1.55 19.67 2.10
N TRP A 41 1.74 19.23 0.87
CA TRP A 41 1.76 17.80 0.53
C TRP A 41 2.91 17.04 1.19
N SER A 42 4.05 17.69 1.42
CA SER A 42 5.15 17.06 2.17
C SER A 42 4.81 16.77 3.63
N LYS A 43 3.78 17.43 4.18
CA LYS A 43 3.26 17.21 5.53
C LYS A 43 2.15 16.17 5.61
N HIS A 44 1.58 15.77 4.47
CA HIS A 44 0.56 14.73 4.41
C HIS A 44 1.15 13.39 4.82
N TYR A 45 0.31 12.49 5.27
CA TYR A 45 0.69 11.11 5.56
C TYR A 45 -0.44 10.16 5.19
N THR A 46 -0.09 8.92 4.97
CA THR A 46 -1.05 7.83 4.88
C THR A 46 -1.27 7.25 6.28
N ASN A 47 -2.42 6.69 6.49
CA ASN A 47 -2.82 5.93 7.68
C ASN A 47 -3.81 4.84 7.25
N ALA A 48 -4.56 4.27 8.15
CA ALA A 48 -5.66 3.37 7.84
C ALA A 48 -6.88 3.73 8.69
N ILE A 49 -8.04 3.32 8.21
CA ILE A 49 -9.23 3.19 9.04
C ILE A 49 -9.55 1.71 9.22
N TYR A 50 -10.10 1.34 10.36
CA TYR A 50 -10.51 -0.02 10.64
C TYR A 50 -11.84 -0.06 11.40
N SER A 51 -12.55 -1.17 11.25
CA SER A 51 -13.83 -1.45 11.89
C SER A 51 -13.85 -2.87 12.43
N ASP A 52 -14.35 -3.04 13.64
CA ASP A 52 -14.52 -4.33 14.31
C ASP A 52 -16.00 -4.80 14.34
N ASP A 53 -16.91 -4.00 13.80
CA ASP A 53 -18.36 -4.22 13.86
C ASP A 53 -19.05 -4.26 12.47
N GLY A 54 -18.31 -4.72 11.47
CA GLY A 54 -18.86 -4.88 10.11
C GLY A 54 -19.02 -3.57 9.35
N GLY A 55 -18.33 -2.52 9.75
CA GLY A 55 -18.34 -1.22 9.07
C GLY A 55 -19.33 -0.21 9.64
N VAL A 56 -19.97 -0.51 10.78
CA VAL A 56 -20.88 0.43 11.45
C VAL A 56 -20.11 1.59 12.09
N ASN A 57 -19.05 1.26 12.83
CA ASN A 57 -18.14 2.25 13.41
C ASN A 57 -16.73 2.09 12.85
N TRP A 58 -16.04 3.21 12.66
CA TRP A 58 -14.69 3.24 12.14
C TRP A 58 -13.76 4.03 13.05
N GLU A 59 -12.59 3.47 13.27
CA GLU A 59 -11.48 4.10 13.97
C GLU A 59 -10.33 4.39 13.01
N THR A 60 -9.46 5.34 13.38
CA THR A 60 -8.24 5.65 12.62
C THR A 60 -7.01 5.05 13.28
N SER A 61 -6.10 4.56 12.48
CA SER A 61 -4.76 4.15 12.94
C SER A 61 -3.88 5.37 13.26
N ASP A 62 -2.77 5.10 13.89
CA ASP A 62 -1.65 6.05 13.92
C ASP A 62 -1.21 6.43 12.50
N PRO A 63 -0.58 7.60 12.34
CA PRO A 63 0.07 7.98 11.10
C PRO A 63 1.10 6.94 10.65
N PHE A 64 1.20 6.73 9.34
CA PHE A 64 2.34 6.03 8.78
C PHE A 64 3.63 6.78 9.16
N PRO A 65 4.71 6.10 9.59
CA PRO A 65 5.88 6.74 10.18
C PRO A 65 6.79 7.47 9.18
N ALA A 66 6.22 7.97 8.09
CA ALA A 66 6.89 8.86 7.14
C ALA A 66 5.88 9.83 6.52
N LYS A 67 6.22 11.10 6.47
CA LYS A 67 5.43 12.15 5.82
C LYS A 67 5.67 12.18 4.30
N GLY A 68 4.84 12.92 3.59
CA GLY A 68 4.87 12.98 2.12
C GLY A 68 4.34 11.71 1.46
N THR A 69 3.72 10.82 2.23
CA THR A 69 3.10 9.60 1.76
C THR A 69 1.66 9.83 1.31
N GLY A 70 1.14 8.97 0.47
CA GLY A 70 -0.17 9.17 -0.14
C GLY A 70 -0.89 7.87 -0.46
N GLU A 71 -0.84 7.44 -1.70
CA GLU A 71 -1.55 6.25 -2.17
C GLU A 71 -0.89 4.98 -1.62
N ALA A 72 -1.68 4.14 -0.96
CA ALA A 72 -1.19 2.99 -0.21
C ALA A 72 -2.05 1.75 -0.40
N THR A 73 -1.45 0.60 -0.16
CA THR A 73 -2.07 -0.72 -0.19
C THR A 73 -1.69 -1.52 1.03
N VAL A 74 -2.51 -2.49 1.40
CA VAL A 74 -2.27 -3.39 2.53
C VAL A 74 -2.49 -4.84 2.13
N ALA A 75 -1.75 -5.73 2.77
CA ALA A 75 -1.98 -7.18 2.70
C ALA A 75 -1.77 -7.79 4.09
N GLU A 76 -2.59 -8.76 4.46
CA GLU A 76 -2.41 -9.54 5.68
C GLU A 76 -1.54 -10.75 5.39
N LEU A 77 -0.48 -10.96 6.17
CA LEU A 77 0.38 -12.14 6.13
C LEU A 77 -0.24 -13.32 6.91
N SER A 78 0.30 -14.51 6.73
CA SER A 78 -0.23 -15.73 7.33
C SER A 78 -0.19 -15.75 8.86
N ASP A 79 0.69 -14.98 9.47
CA ASP A 79 0.81 -14.79 10.91
C ASP A 79 -0.10 -13.69 11.49
N GLY A 80 -0.92 -13.03 10.65
CA GLY A 80 -1.75 -11.90 11.01
C GLY A 80 -1.05 -10.55 11.00
N THR A 81 0.22 -10.51 10.64
CA THR A 81 0.94 -9.24 10.41
C THR A 81 0.36 -8.54 9.20
N ILE A 82 0.09 -7.25 9.30
CA ILE A 82 -0.33 -6.43 8.17
C ILE A 82 0.90 -5.79 7.54
N TYR A 83 1.15 -6.08 6.28
CA TYR A 83 2.13 -5.43 5.44
C TYR A 83 1.50 -4.20 4.79
N TYR A 84 2.06 -3.02 5.04
CA TYR A 84 1.62 -1.74 4.49
C TYR A 84 2.64 -1.25 3.47
N ASN A 85 2.17 -0.88 2.27
CA ASN A 85 3.02 -0.39 1.19
C ASN A 85 2.46 0.93 0.65
N THR A 86 3.21 2.01 0.75
CA THR A 86 2.76 3.35 0.38
C THR A 86 3.68 4.03 -0.60
N ARG A 87 3.08 4.82 -1.47
CA ARG A 87 3.77 5.80 -2.31
C ARG A 87 4.23 6.98 -1.48
N ARG A 88 5.47 7.43 -1.67
CA ARG A 88 5.99 8.65 -1.10
C ARG A 88 6.42 9.60 -2.21
N HIS A 89 5.50 10.34 -2.78
CA HIS A 89 5.76 11.19 -3.93
C HIS A 89 6.01 12.66 -3.59
N TRP A 90 5.81 13.06 -2.35
CA TRP A 90 6.04 14.40 -1.83
C TRP A 90 6.95 14.36 -0.61
N SER A 91 8.16 13.80 -0.79
CA SER A 91 9.20 13.92 0.22
C SER A 91 9.68 15.36 0.31
N GLU A 92 10.16 15.77 1.48
CA GLU A 92 10.88 17.03 1.63
C GLU A 92 12.11 17.05 0.72
N GLU A 93 12.57 18.25 0.36
CA GLU A 93 13.74 18.43 -0.49
C GLU A 93 14.96 17.71 0.10
N GLY A 94 15.72 17.01 -0.73
CA GLY A 94 16.85 16.18 -0.29
C GLY A 94 16.51 14.84 0.34
N ALA A 95 15.24 14.55 0.59
CA ALA A 95 14.83 13.23 1.06
C ALA A 95 14.79 12.20 -0.09
N TYR A 96 14.74 10.94 0.29
CA TYR A 96 14.88 9.76 -0.57
C TYR A 96 14.09 9.79 -1.89
N PRO A 97 14.55 9.02 -2.91
CA PRO A 97 13.85 8.87 -4.19
C PRO A 97 12.39 8.43 -4.00
N LYS A 98 11.55 8.78 -4.96
CA LYS A 98 10.13 8.39 -5.02
C LYS A 98 10.00 6.89 -5.27
N ARG A 99 10.20 6.13 -4.22
CA ARG A 99 10.04 4.69 -4.17
C ARG A 99 8.97 4.31 -3.17
N ARG A 100 8.67 3.05 -3.11
CA ARG A 100 7.72 2.54 -2.14
C ARG A 100 8.35 2.47 -0.75
N TRP A 101 7.59 2.91 0.23
CA TRP A 101 7.89 2.76 1.64
C TRP A 101 6.96 1.74 2.23
N THR A 102 7.47 0.95 3.15
CA THR A 102 6.72 -0.13 3.78
C THR A 102 6.82 -0.03 5.29
N ALA A 103 5.79 -0.50 5.96
CA ALA A 103 5.76 -0.71 7.41
C ALA A 103 4.91 -1.95 7.70
N THR A 104 4.97 -2.43 8.93
CA THR A 104 4.15 -3.56 9.38
C THR A 104 3.37 -3.21 10.63
N SER A 105 2.26 -3.91 10.84
CA SER A 105 1.47 -3.85 12.06
C SER A 105 1.20 -5.25 12.57
N SER A 106 1.38 -5.46 13.87
CA SER A 106 1.02 -6.70 14.59
C SER A 106 -0.18 -6.50 15.53
N ASP A 107 -0.79 -5.33 15.52
CA ASP A 107 -1.90 -4.94 16.38
C ASP A 107 -3.20 -4.67 15.61
N GLY A 108 -3.34 -5.30 14.45
CA GLY A 108 -4.53 -5.18 13.61
C GLY A 108 -4.64 -3.84 12.91
N GLY A 109 -3.52 -3.21 12.60
CA GLY A 109 -3.46 -1.94 11.85
C GLY A 109 -3.66 -0.70 12.71
N LYS A 110 -3.52 -0.78 14.04
CA LYS A 110 -3.57 0.39 14.92
C LYS A 110 -2.30 1.21 14.86
N THR A 111 -1.14 0.54 14.91
CA THR A 111 0.17 1.19 14.85
C THR A 111 1.05 0.59 13.76
N TRP A 112 2.02 1.37 13.27
CA TRP A 112 2.91 1.00 12.18
C TRP A 112 4.36 1.01 12.65
N LYS A 113 5.06 -0.11 12.45
CA LYS A 113 6.46 -0.32 12.85
C LYS A 113 7.30 -0.79 11.67
N ASN A 114 8.60 -0.97 11.90
CA ASN A 114 9.53 -1.52 10.91
C ASN A 114 9.53 -0.74 9.58
N LEU A 115 9.55 0.59 9.67
CA LEU A 115 9.63 1.46 8.49
C LEU A 115 10.83 1.07 7.62
N LYS A 116 10.58 0.80 6.35
CA LYS A 116 11.59 0.46 5.36
C LYS A 116 11.37 1.18 4.04
N TYR A 117 12.45 1.57 3.42
CA TYR A 117 12.48 2.02 2.04
C TYR A 117 12.67 0.81 1.12
N CYS A 118 11.77 0.62 0.17
CA CYS A 118 11.86 -0.47 -0.79
C CYS A 118 12.63 -0.02 -2.04
N LYS A 119 13.88 -0.46 -2.18
CA LYS A 119 14.75 -0.09 -3.31
C LYS A 119 14.30 -0.68 -4.65
N ILE A 120 13.55 -1.78 -4.63
CA ILE A 120 13.20 -2.57 -5.82
C ILE A 120 11.91 -2.07 -6.45
N LEU A 121 10.87 -1.86 -5.65
CA LEU A 121 9.56 -1.48 -6.18
C LEU A 121 9.56 -0.01 -6.62
N PRO A 122 9.18 0.27 -7.87
CA PRO A 122 9.23 1.63 -8.42
C PRO A 122 8.09 2.50 -7.92
N ASP A 123 8.34 3.81 -7.92
CA ASP A 123 7.32 4.84 -7.74
C ASP A 123 7.67 6.11 -8.54
N GLY A 124 8.40 5.95 -9.62
CA GLY A 124 8.91 7.04 -10.45
C GLY A 124 10.13 7.75 -9.86
N PRO A 125 10.77 8.64 -10.62
CA PRO A 125 11.88 9.45 -10.15
C PRO A 125 11.42 10.54 -9.19
N GLN A 126 12.32 10.97 -8.32
CA GLN A 126 12.02 11.91 -7.23
C GLN A 126 11.53 13.28 -7.69
N ASN A 127 12.08 13.77 -8.77
CA ASN A 127 11.80 15.10 -9.31
C ASN A 127 10.55 15.19 -10.19
N THR A 128 9.78 14.13 -10.33
CA THR A 128 8.57 14.08 -11.16
C THR A 128 7.36 13.58 -10.37
N ASN A 129 6.17 13.86 -10.91
CA ASN A 129 4.89 13.51 -10.30
C ASN A 129 4.19 12.35 -11.01
N TYR A 130 4.89 11.60 -11.83
CA TYR A 130 4.23 10.58 -12.63
C TYR A 130 4.15 9.19 -11.99
N GLY A 131 4.64 9.00 -10.78
CA GLY A 131 4.42 7.76 -10.05
C GLY A 131 2.94 7.41 -9.94
N CYS A 132 2.63 6.15 -9.68
CA CYS A 132 1.27 5.64 -9.66
C CYS A 132 0.96 4.91 -8.36
N MET A 133 -0.33 4.91 -8.03
CA MET A 133 -0.86 3.95 -7.09
C MET A 133 -0.61 2.53 -7.61
N ALA A 134 -0.18 1.66 -6.71
CA ALA A 134 0.15 0.28 -7.00
C ALA A 134 -0.98 -0.66 -6.58
N GLY A 135 -1.15 -1.75 -7.30
CA GLY A 135 -1.91 -2.90 -6.82
C GLY A 135 -1.04 -3.78 -5.92
N LEU A 136 -1.64 -4.34 -4.89
CA LEU A 136 -1.01 -5.33 -4.02
C LEU A 136 -2.04 -6.37 -3.60
N THR A 137 -1.69 -7.64 -3.70
CA THR A 137 -2.51 -8.72 -3.16
C THR A 137 -1.63 -9.82 -2.57
N ARG A 138 -2.15 -10.55 -1.58
CA ARG A 138 -1.55 -11.81 -1.12
C ARG A 138 -2.31 -12.97 -1.73
N LEU A 139 -1.58 -13.92 -2.30
CA LEU A 139 -2.16 -15.17 -2.77
C LEU A 139 -2.47 -16.09 -1.59
N ALA A 140 -3.64 -16.71 -1.62
CA ALA A 140 -4.14 -17.58 -0.55
C ALA A 140 -3.49 -18.99 -0.61
N VAL A 141 -2.16 -19.04 -0.58
CA VAL A 141 -1.41 -20.30 -0.55
C VAL A 141 -1.09 -20.64 0.90
N THR A 142 -1.53 -21.82 1.34
CA THR A 142 -1.33 -22.28 2.73
C THR A 142 0.15 -22.30 3.11
N GLY A 143 0.47 -21.69 4.26
CA GLY A 143 1.82 -21.65 4.81
C GLY A 143 2.84 -20.81 4.04
N LYS A 144 2.38 -20.00 3.08
CA LYS A 144 3.26 -19.12 2.31
C LYS A 144 2.73 -17.69 2.26
N ASP A 145 3.62 -16.73 2.37
CA ASP A 145 3.33 -15.31 2.23
C ASP A 145 3.78 -14.78 0.86
N ILE A 146 3.02 -15.19 -0.15
CA ILE A 146 3.26 -14.76 -1.53
C ILE A 146 2.52 -13.45 -1.75
N LEU A 147 3.27 -12.36 -1.96
CA LEU A 147 2.73 -11.06 -2.33
C LEU A 147 2.97 -10.81 -3.81
N ILE A 148 1.94 -10.30 -4.48
CA ILE A 148 2.03 -9.82 -5.86
C ILE A 148 1.80 -8.32 -5.84
N TYR A 149 2.70 -7.60 -6.49
CA TYR A 149 2.68 -6.13 -6.61
C TYR A 149 2.65 -5.74 -8.08
N SER A 150 1.89 -4.72 -8.44
CA SER A 150 1.84 -4.18 -9.81
C SER A 150 2.00 -2.68 -9.83
N ASN A 151 2.76 -2.16 -10.80
CA ASN A 151 2.93 -0.72 -11.04
C ASN A 151 3.57 -0.48 -12.41
N CYS A 152 3.71 0.81 -12.77
CA CYS A 152 4.57 1.23 -13.87
C CYS A 152 6.05 0.95 -13.54
N ASP A 153 6.80 0.48 -14.52
CA ASP A 153 8.26 0.27 -14.41
C ASP A 153 9.01 1.08 -15.46
N SER A 154 8.77 2.35 -15.52
CA SER A 154 9.39 3.25 -16.48
C SER A 154 10.04 4.44 -15.78
N PRO A 155 11.27 4.82 -16.14
CA PRO A 155 11.91 6.03 -15.65
C PRO A 155 11.30 7.30 -16.25
N ALA A 156 10.51 7.18 -17.31
CA ALA A 156 10.00 8.31 -18.09
C ALA A 156 8.51 8.15 -18.41
N GLY A 157 7.64 8.48 -17.45
CA GLY A 157 6.19 8.50 -17.66
C GLY A 157 5.47 7.21 -17.23
N ARG A 158 4.16 7.21 -17.42
CA ARG A 158 3.23 6.15 -17.01
C ARG A 158 3.10 5.10 -18.09
N LYS A 159 3.99 4.13 -18.10
CA LYS A 159 4.03 3.02 -19.06
C LYS A 159 4.77 1.82 -18.47
N GLN A 160 4.82 0.72 -19.20
CA GLN A 160 5.44 -0.53 -18.81
C GLN A 160 4.79 -1.12 -17.55
N GLY A 161 3.51 -1.49 -17.66
CA GLY A 161 2.79 -2.21 -16.60
C GLY A 161 3.51 -3.51 -16.27
N THR A 162 4.04 -3.57 -15.05
CA THR A 162 4.93 -4.64 -14.60
C THR A 162 4.43 -5.22 -13.29
N VAL A 163 4.67 -6.50 -13.09
CA VAL A 163 4.31 -7.23 -11.88
C VAL A 163 5.58 -7.73 -11.21
N TRP A 164 5.60 -7.69 -9.88
CA TRP A 164 6.62 -8.29 -9.03
C TRP A 164 5.99 -9.31 -8.09
N ALA A 165 6.76 -10.35 -7.75
CA ALA A 165 6.36 -11.32 -6.75
C ALA A 165 7.39 -11.43 -5.64
N SER A 166 6.90 -11.50 -4.41
CA SER A 166 7.64 -11.81 -3.19
C SER A 166 7.14 -13.14 -2.64
N PHE A 167 8.04 -13.95 -2.10
CA PHE A 167 7.72 -15.24 -1.48
C PHE A 167 8.00 -15.27 0.02
N ASP A 168 8.35 -14.13 0.59
CA ASP A 168 8.81 -13.95 1.97
C ASP A 168 8.10 -12.80 2.71
N GLY A 169 6.86 -12.51 2.31
CA GLY A 169 6.04 -11.46 2.94
C GLY A 169 6.52 -10.04 2.63
N GLY A 170 7.12 -9.82 1.46
CA GLY A 170 7.54 -8.48 1.01
C GLY A 170 8.94 -8.08 1.45
N LYS A 171 9.75 -9.00 1.99
CA LYS A 171 11.16 -8.74 2.36
C LYS A 171 12.05 -8.66 1.12
N SER A 172 11.80 -9.53 0.13
CA SER A 172 12.46 -9.51 -1.17
C SER A 172 11.45 -9.66 -2.31
N TRP A 173 11.85 -9.25 -3.53
CA TRP A 173 11.02 -9.25 -4.74
C TRP A 173 11.81 -9.85 -5.91
N PRO A 174 12.08 -11.17 -5.90
CA PRO A 174 12.98 -11.82 -6.86
C PRO A 174 12.38 -11.95 -8.26
N ILE A 175 11.08 -11.90 -8.41
CA ILE A 175 10.41 -12.02 -9.70
C ILE A 175 9.94 -10.64 -10.17
N LYS A 176 10.20 -10.35 -11.45
CA LYS A 176 9.72 -9.18 -12.17
C LYS A 176 9.30 -9.58 -13.56
N ARG A 177 8.10 -9.19 -13.97
CA ARG A 177 7.58 -9.51 -15.32
C ARG A 177 6.84 -8.32 -15.90
N LEU A 178 7.25 -7.89 -17.08
CA LEU A 178 6.50 -6.94 -17.91
C LEU A 178 5.22 -7.63 -18.40
N VAL A 179 4.08 -7.02 -18.14
CA VAL A 179 2.74 -7.49 -18.55
C VAL A 179 2.25 -6.72 -19.78
N PHE A 180 2.51 -5.41 -19.80
CA PHE A 180 2.07 -4.54 -20.88
C PHE A 180 3.08 -3.43 -21.14
N ALA A 181 3.63 -3.36 -22.34
CA ALA A 181 4.69 -2.41 -22.71
C ALA A 181 4.18 -0.98 -22.95
N GLY A 182 2.89 -0.80 -23.21
CA GLY A 182 2.28 0.48 -23.54
C GLY A 182 2.03 1.39 -22.34
N SER A 183 1.16 2.38 -22.54
CA SER A 183 0.72 3.29 -21.50
C SER A 183 0.04 2.53 -20.36
N HIS A 184 0.50 2.75 -19.14
CA HIS A 184 0.00 2.11 -17.94
C HIS A 184 0.03 3.10 -16.79
N ALA A 185 -1.04 3.14 -16.00
CA ALA A 185 -1.14 4.06 -14.89
C ALA A 185 -1.45 3.30 -13.58
N TYR A 186 -2.49 3.68 -12.91
CA TYR A 186 -2.93 3.06 -11.66
C TYR A 186 -3.36 1.61 -11.88
N SER A 187 -3.02 0.76 -10.93
CA SER A 187 -3.40 -0.64 -10.93
C SER A 187 -4.02 -1.06 -9.61
N SER A 188 -4.94 -1.99 -9.70
CA SER A 188 -5.55 -2.68 -8.56
C SER A 188 -5.48 -4.17 -8.80
N MET A 189 -5.35 -4.95 -7.75
CA MET A 189 -5.19 -6.40 -7.82
C MET A 189 -6.02 -7.07 -6.74
N THR A 190 -6.60 -8.19 -7.11
CA THR A 190 -7.24 -9.11 -6.17
C THR A 190 -6.87 -10.54 -6.54
N SER A 191 -6.83 -11.43 -5.56
CA SER A 191 -6.71 -12.86 -5.82
C SER A 191 -7.99 -13.38 -6.45
N GLY A 192 -7.88 -14.37 -7.34
CA GLY A 192 -9.02 -15.11 -7.87
C GLY A 192 -9.81 -15.83 -6.77
N ARG A 193 -10.95 -16.36 -7.13
CA ARG A 193 -11.72 -17.20 -6.20
C ARG A 193 -11.05 -18.56 -6.09
N PRO A 194 -10.81 -19.07 -4.86
CA PRO A 194 -10.27 -20.41 -4.65
C PRO A 194 -11.05 -21.49 -5.42
N GLY A 195 -10.33 -22.40 -6.07
CA GLY A 195 -10.93 -23.50 -6.83
C GLY A 195 -11.50 -23.11 -8.20
N THR A 196 -11.27 -21.90 -8.67
CA THR A 196 -11.67 -21.47 -10.03
C THR A 196 -10.49 -21.43 -10.99
N LYS A 197 -10.75 -21.50 -12.32
CA LYS A 197 -9.70 -21.38 -13.34
C LYS A 197 -9.02 -20.00 -13.39
N SER A 198 -9.48 -19.07 -12.58
CA SER A 198 -8.93 -17.71 -12.44
C SER A 198 -8.00 -17.57 -11.22
N GLU A 199 -7.64 -18.67 -10.59
CA GLU A 199 -6.61 -18.71 -9.54
C GLU A 199 -5.20 -18.54 -10.08
#